data_360738d0f0b4ae427aba41ca51185708
#
_entry.id   360738d0f0b4ae427aba41ca51185708
#
_cell.length_a   1.000
_cell.length_b   1.000
_cell.length_c   1.000
_cell.angle_alpha   90.00
_cell.angle_beta   90.00
_cell.angle_gamma   90.00
#
_symmetry.space_group_name_H-M   'P 1'
#
loop_
_entity.id
_entity.type
_entity.pdbx_description
1 polymer ?
#
loop_
_entity_poly.entity_id
_entity_poly.type
_entity_poly.pdbx_seq_one_letter_code
_entity_poly.pdbx_strand_id
1 'polypeptide(L)'
;SPPTACKYKSAVEPYILPKMSDANREQMQELVNSMWNTIAGSVAEARGIDLETLNRITDKLEVSLPEDALEHGFVDSLLYEDQMNDVFAELGVQSDSDGQYNFVTLGEYALQVSADLKNISADQVAIVYADGAIVDGEGFGREIYGNTLAATLAGVRADEKVKAVVLRVNSPGGSALASDVIWREMELLKAEKPVIVSMGSYAASGGYYISCPADVIVADKLTLTGSIGVFGMYLNTIDALKNKLGITFDAVKSNTSAGMGMTSPLTPAERASIMRGVDKVYTTFTNLVAQGRNLPVEKVLDIAGGRGWS
;
A
#
# COMPACT_ATOMS: atom_id res chain seq x y z
N SER A 1 3.43 23.63 -14.17
CA SER A 1 2.90 22.64 -13.20
C SER A 1 2.73 21.32 -13.88
N PRO A 2 3.03 20.19 -13.20
CA PRO A 2 2.76 18.89 -13.75
C PRO A 2 1.26 18.69 -13.99
N PRO A 3 0.89 17.82 -14.92
CA PRO A 3 -0.50 17.47 -15.16
C PRO A 3 -1.02 16.62 -13.99
N THR A 4 -1.63 17.25 -12.99
CA THR A 4 -2.31 16.57 -11.90
C THR A 4 -3.78 17.01 -11.90
N ALA A 5 -4.68 16.05 -12.02
CA ALA A 5 -6.11 16.30 -11.78
C ALA A 5 -6.42 16.31 -10.26
N CYS A 6 -5.45 16.02 -9.40
CA CYS A 6 -5.68 15.68 -8.00
C CYS A 6 -4.87 16.56 -7.04
N LYS A 7 -5.56 17.22 -6.12
CA LYS A 7 -5.01 18.15 -5.11
C LYS A 7 -3.94 17.49 -4.21
N TYR A 8 -4.12 16.22 -3.85
CA TYR A 8 -3.29 15.50 -2.87
C TYR A 8 -2.25 14.54 -3.48
N LYS A 9 -2.14 14.45 -4.81
CA LYS A 9 -1.10 13.66 -5.47
C LYS A 9 0.24 14.37 -5.46
N SER A 10 1.00 14.17 -4.40
CA SER A 10 2.22 14.91 -4.07
C SER A 10 3.52 14.25 -4.57
N ALA A 11 3.47 13.09 -5.22
CA ALA A 11 4.66 12.33 -5.64
C ALA A 11 5.65 13.12 -6.52
N VAL A 12 5.17 14.13 -7.25
CA VAL A 12 6.00 14.99 -8.11
C VAL A 12 6.50 16.26 -7.43
N GLU A 13 6.01 16.61 -6.24
CA GLU A 13 6.37 17.85 -5.54
C GLU A 13 7.88 18.01 -5.30
N PRO A 14 8.65 16.96 -4.91
CA PRO A 14 10.10 17.10 -4.70
C PRO A 14 10.87 17.59 -5.92
N TYR A 15 10.31 17.45 -7.13
CA TYR A 15 10.95 17.87 -8.38
C TYR A 15 10.58 19.28 -8.83
N ILE A 16 9.55 19.89 -8.22
CA ILE A 16 8.97 21.14 -8.71
C ILE A 16 8.73 22.20 -7.63
N LEU A 17 8.74 21.81 -6.37
CA LEU A 17 8.52 22.70 -5.24
C LEU A 17 9.74 22.73 -4.30
N PRO A 18 10.07 23.89 -3.72
CA PRO A 18 11.14 24.01 -2.72
C PRO A 18 10.74 23.46 -1.34
N LYS A 19 9.46 23.25 -1.11
CA LYS A 19 8.88 22.71 0.12
C LYS A 19 7.55 22.01 -0.18
N MET A 20 7.09 21.20 0.76
CA MET A 20 5.80 20.54 0.72
C MET A 20 4.65 21.53 0.56
N SER A 21 3.68 21.22 -0.32
CA SER A 21 2.45 22.01 -0.45
C SER A 21 1.58 21.93 0.81
N ASP A 22 0.67 22.90 0.99
CA ASP A 22 -0.24 22.90 2.14
C ASP A 22 -1.16 21.66 2.13
N ALA A 23 -1.62 21.24 0.95
CA ALA A 23 -2.45 20.05 0.80
C ALA A 23 -1.69 18.76 1.17
N ASN A 24 -0.42 18.66 0.75
CA ASN A 24 0.41 17.53 1.12
C ASN A 24 0.72 17.53 2.62
N ARG A 25 0.99 18.70 3.20
CA ARG A 25 1.23 18.85 4.65
C ARG A 25 -0.01 18.44 5.45
N GLU A 26 -1.20 18.89 5.06
CA GLU A 26 -2.47 18.49 5.67
C GLU A 26 -2.63 16.96 5.65
N GLN A 27 -2.48 16.35 4.48
CA GLN A 27 -2.61 14.90 4.32
C GLN A 27 -1.61 14.13 5.18
N MET A 28 -0.32 14.53 5.15
CA MET A 28 0.71 13.85 5.91
C MET A 28 0.55 14.02 7.42
N GLN A 29 0.09 15.19 7.87
CA GLN A 29 -0.16 15.43 9.29
C GLN A 29 -1.30 14.55 9.80
N GLU A 30 -2.39 14.44 9.03
CA GLU A 30 -3.50 13.55 9.40
C GLU A 30 -3.08 12.08 9.44
N LEU A 31 -2.31 11.64 8.43
CA LEU A 31 -1.78 10.28 8.38
C LEU A 31 -0.92 9.97 9.61
N VAL A 32 0.05 10.83 9.92
CA VAL A 32 0.94 10.65 11.09
C VAL A 32 0.13 10.65 12.39
N ASN A 33 -0.84 11.55 12.53
CA ASN A 33 -1.69 11.61 13.71
C ASN A 33 -2.57 10.35 13.86
N SER A 34 -3.14 9.84 12.76
CA SER A 34 -3.94 8.61 12.76
C SER A 34 -3.11 7.40 13.19
N MET A 35 -1.91 7.24 12.61
CA MET A 35 -0.99 6.16 12.98
C MET A 35 -0.55 6.27 14.44
N TRP A 36 -0.15 7.46 14.89
CA TRP A 36 0.26 7.69 16.27
C TRP A 36 -0.87 7.38 17.25
N ASN A 37 -2.07 7.92 17.02
CA ASN A 37 -3.21 7.69 17.91
C ASN A 37 -3.59 6.21 18.01
N THR A 38 -3.47 5.46 16.92
CA THR A 38 -3.73 4.01 16.92
C THR A 38 -2.70 3.26 17.74
N ILE A 39 -1.41 3.54 17.56
CA ILE A 39 -0.31 2.88 18.29
C ILE A 39 -0.35 3.30 19.76
N ALA A 40 -0.40 4.61 20.04
CA ALA A 40 -0.41 5.15 21.38
C ALA A 40 -1.64 4.67 22.16
N GLY A 41 -2.81 4.62 21.52
CA GLY A 41 -4.03 4.07 22.12
C GLY A 41 -3.88 2.60 22.52
N SER A 42 -3.31 1.78 21.66
CA SER A 42 -3.07 0.36 21.96
C SER A 42 -2.06 0.17 23.09
N VAL A 43 -1.00 0.98 23.13
CA VAL A 43 0.00 0.95 24.23
C VAL A 43 -0.65 1.41 25.55
N ALA A 44 -1.39 2.52 25.50
CA ALA A 44 -2.10 3.07 26.65
C ALA A 44 -3.04 2.04 27.28
N GLU A 45 -3.86 1.38 26.46
CA GLU A 45 -4.77 0.32 26.89
C GLU A 45 -4.02 -0.89 27.48
N ALA A 46 -3.00 -1.40 26.76
CA ALA A 46 -2.26 -2.59 27.17
C ALA A 46 -1.44 -2.39 28.45
N ARG A 47 -0.92 -1.17 28.68
CA ARG A 47 -0.05 -0.86 29.83
C ARG A 47 -0.78 -0.10 30.97
N GLY A 48 -2.05 0.24 30.79
CA GLY A 48 -2.81 1.01 31.78
C GLY A 48 -2.29 2.44 31.98
N ILE A 49 -1.67 3.02 30.97
CA ILE A 49 -1.15 4.40 30.96
C ILE A 49 -2.18 5.28 30.27
N ASP A 50 -2.53 6.43 30.86
CA ASP A 50 -3.43 7.34 30.14
C ASP A 50 -2.74 7.99 28.93
N LEU A 51 -3.53 8.29 27.89
CA LEU A 51 -3.00 8.76 26.61
C LEU A 51 -2.31 10.14 26.73
N GLU A 52 -2.76 11.01 27.62
CA GLU A 52 -2.15 12.31 27.85
C GLU A 52 -0.75 12.16 28.46
N THR A 53 -0.62 11.27 29.45
CA THR A 53 0.67 10.90 30.06
C THR A 53 1.60 10.28 29.02
N LEU A 54 1.11 9.38 28.19
CA LEU A 54 1.92 8.76 27.13
C LEU A 54 2.44 9.80 26.14
N ASN A 55 1.59 10.72 25.69
CA ASN A 55 1.99 11.80 24.81
C ASN A 55 3.05 12.70 25.47
N ARG A 56 2.87 13.07 26.74
CA ARG A 56 3.84 13.87 27.49
C ARG A 56 5.20 13.18 27.59
N ILE A 57 5.21 11.89 27.91
CA ILE A 57 6.44 11.07 27.99
C ILE A 57 7.17 11.09 26.66
N THR A 58 6.44 10.91 25.55
CA THR A 58 6.98 10.89 24.21
C THR A 58 7.52 12.25 23.78
N ASP A 59 6.75 13.32 24.00
CA ASP A 59 7.14 14.68 23.63
C ASP A 59 8.39 15.15 24.36
N LYS A 60 8.57 14.72 25.62
CA LYS A 60 9.70 15.10 26.47
C LYS A 60 10.87 14.10 26.43
N LEU A 61 10.72 12.99 25.68
CA LEU A 61 11.71 11.90 25.63
C LEU A 61 12.06 11.37 27.05
N GLU A 62 11.04 11.22 27.91
CA GLU A 62 11.24 10.81 29.29
C GLU A 62 11.65 9.34 29.42
N VAL A 63 11.57 8.55 28.36
CA VAL A 63 12.10 7.18 28.27
C VAL A 63 13.31 7.17 27.35
N SER A 64 14.48 7.15 27.94
CA SER A 64 15.77 7.12 27.23
C SER A 64 16.67 5.95 27.68
N LEU A 65 16.42 5.43 28.87
CA LEU A 65 17.15 4.32 29.47
C LEU A 65 16.17 3.17 29.80
N PRO A 66 16.67 1.93 29.96
CA PRO A 66 15.83 0.81 30.38
C PRO A 66 15.09 1.08 31.69
N GLU A 67 15.75 1.74 32.64
CA GLU A 67 15.20 2.08 33.95
C GLU A 67 13.98 3.02 33.82
N ASP A 68 14.04 3.98 32.89
CA ASP A 68 12.92 4.88 32.61
C ASP A 68 11.70 4.08 32.08
N ALA A 69 11.95 3.07 31.25
CA ALA A 69 10.89 2.21 30.73
C ALA A 69 10.20 1.41 31.84
N LEU A 70 10.96 0.97 32.85
CA LEU A 70 10.43 0.30 34.02
C LEU A 70 9.64 1.30 34.91
N GLU A 71 10.20 2.48 35.18
CA GLU A 71 9.55 3.51 36.01
C GLU A 71 8.21 3.96 35.42
N HIS A 72 8.16 4.12 34.11
CA HIS A 72 6.95 4.52 33.39
C HIS A 72 6.00 3.36 33.03
N GLY A 73 6.32 2.12 33.42
CA GLY A 73 5.44 0.97 33.25
C GLY A 73 5.40 0.42 31.80
N PHE A 74 6.36 0.76 30.96
CA PHE A 74 6.45 0.20 29.60
C PHE A 74 6.96 -1.25 29.58
N VAL A 75 7.74 -1.63 30.57
CA VAL A 75 8.22 -3.01 30.80
C VAL A 75 7.93 -3.43 32.24
N ASP A 76 7.85 -4.73 32.46
CA ASP A 76 7.49 -5.29 33.78
C ASP A 76 8.71 -5.51 34.67
N SER A 77 9.89 -5.74 34.06
CA SER A 77 11.16 -5.92 34.77
C SER A 77 12.34 -5.71 33.82
N LEU A 78 13.51 -5.51 34.43
CA LEU A 78 14.79 -5.49 33.74
C LEU A 78 15.58 -6.71 34.17
N LEU A 79 15.83 -7.64 33.24
CA LEU A 79 16.44 -8.93 33.51
C LEU A 79 17.59 -9.18 32.56
N TYR A 80 18.62 -9.88 33.05
CA TYR A 80 19.60 -10.52 32.19
C TYR A 80 19.03 -11.83 31.62
N GLU A 81 19.67 -12.35 30.57
CA GLU A 81 19.19 -13.55 29.86
C GLU A 81 19.10 -14.77 30.77
N ASP A 82 20.05 -14.95 31.70
CA ASP A 82 20.07 -16.04 32.65
C ASP A 82 18.87 -15.98 33.62
N GLN A 83 18.44 -14.78 34.01
CA GLN A 83 17.28 -14.58 34.89
C GLN A 83 15.95 -14.89 34.20
N MET A 84 15.90 -14.97 32.87
CA MET A 84 14.69 -15.39 32.16
C MET A 84 14.30 -16.83 32.48
N ASN A 85 15.26 -17.67 32.87
CA ASN A 85 14.97 -19.03 33.29
C ASN A 85 14.08 -19.09 34.54
N ASP A 86 14.24 -18.14 35.47
CA ASP A 86 13.41 -18.04 36.67
C ASP A 86 11.98 -17.69 36.27
N VAL A 87 11.80 -16.76 35.31
CA VAL A 87 10.49 -16.39 34.78
C VAL A 87 9.81 -17.59 34.11
N PHE A 88 10.52 -18.37 33.31
CA PHE A 88 9.96 -19.58 32.70
C PHE A 88 9.54 -20.62 33.73
N ALA A 89 10.34 -20.79 34.78
CA ALA A 89 10.00 -21.70 35.89
C ALA A 89 8.73 -21.20 36.63
N GLU A 90 8.60 -19.90 36.91
CA GLU A 90 7.41 -19.30 37.51
C GLU A 90 6.16 -19.46 36.64
N LEU A 91 6.29 -19.40 35.31
CA LEU A 91 5.23 -19.67 34.35
C LEU A 91 4.88 -21.15 34.22
N GLY A 92 5.59 -22.04 34.94
CA GLY A 92 5.35 -23.48 34.92
C GLY A 92 5.92 -24.18 33.69
N VAL A 93 6.81 -23.54 32.93
CA VAL A 93 7.51 -24.16 31.83
C VAL A 93 8.52 -25.16 32.37
N GLN A 94 8.53 -26.40 31.83
CA GLN A 94 9.43 -27.42 32.27
C GLN A 94 10.73 -27.38 31.45
N SER A 95 11.87 -27.38 32.14
CA SER A 95 13.17 -27.60 31.52
C SER A 95 13.43 -29.11 31.36
N ASP A 96 14.36 -29.45 30.48
CA ASP A 96 14.91 -30.82 30.38
C ASP A 96 15.83 -31.19 31.58
N SER A 97 16.42 -32.37 31.53
CA SER A 97 17.33 -32.86 32.58
C SER A 97 18.59 -32.02 32.78
N ASP A 98 18.95 -31.23 31.77
CA ASP A 98 20.14 -30.39 31.77
C ASP A 98 19.80 -28.92 32.08
N GLY A 99 18.52 -28.64 32.45
CA GLY A 99 18.03 -27.31 32.78
C GLY A 99 17.77 -26.41 31.57
N GLN A 100 17.75 -27.00 30.37
CA GLN A 100 17.48 -26.24 29.14
C GLN A 100 15.99 -26.21 28.82
N TYR A 101 15.53 -25.08 28.30
CA TYR A 101 14.16 -24.94 27.82
C TYR A 101 14.09 -25.20 26.31
N ASN A 102 13.15 -26.03 25.90
CA ASN A 102 12.90 -26.31 24.49
C ASN A 102 11.95 -25.25 23.91
N PHE A 103 12.48 -24.45 23.01
CA PHE A 103 11.69 -23.47 22.29
C PHE A 103 11.26 -23.99 20.92
N VAL A 104 10.04 -23.72 20.56
CA VAL A 104 9.51 -23.96 19.22
C VAL A 104 9.35 -22.61 18.53
N THR A 105 9.98 -22.46 17.39
CA THR A 105 9.81 -21.23 16.60
C THR A 105 8.38 -21.14 16.06
N LEU A 106 7.90 -19.92 15.80
CA LEU A 106 6.58 -19.71 15.21
C LEU A 106 6.42 -20.46 13.87
N GLY A 107 7.51 -20.58 13.09
CA GLY A 107 7.55 -21.32 11.83
C GLY A 107 7.36 -22.83 12.03
N GLU A 108 8.06 -23.43 12.98
CA GLU A 108 7.91 -24.85 13.33
C GLU A 108 6.50 -25.16 13.86
N TYR A 109 5.98 -24.30 14.73
CA TYR A 109 4.61 -24.42 15.23
C TYR A 109 3.58 -24.34 14.09
N ALA A 110 3.72 -23.39 13.18
CA ALA A 110 2.84 -23.26 12.02
C ALA A 110 2.89 -24.47 11.09
N LEU A 111 4.08 -25.06 10.89
CA LEU A 111 4.24 -26.28 10.09
C LEU A 111 3.55 -27.47 10.76
N GLN A 112 3.64 -27.61 12.08
CA GLN A 112 2.99 -28.68 12.84
C GLN A 112 1.46 -28.55 12.77
N VAL A 113 0.93 -27.36 13.01
CA VAL A 113 -0.52 -27.08 12.91
C VAL A 113 -1.02 -27.35 11.49
N SER A 114 -0.24 -26.95 10.46
CA SER A 114 -0.61 -27.20 9.06
C SER A 114 -0.61 -28.69 8.69
N ALA A 115 0.27 -29.50 9.32
CA ALA A 115 0.30 -30.94 9.12
C ALA A 115 -0.92 -31.66 9.71
N ASP A 116 -1.49 -31.13 10.78
CA ASP A 116 -2.71 -31.67 11.42
C ASP A 116 -3.99 -31.26 10.67
N LEU A 117 -3.93 -30.23 9.83
CA LEU A 117 -5.06 -29.77 8.99
C LEU A 117 -5.28 -30.62 7.73
N LYS A 118 -4.89 -31.87 7.70
CA LYS A 118 -4.99 -32.81 6.54
C LYS A 118 -6.42 -33.17 6.11
N ASN A 119 -7.42 -32.39 6.37
CA ASN A 119 -8.72 -32.50 5.69
C ASN A 119 -8.65 -31.68 4.38
N ILE A 120 -8.12 -32.31 3.33
CA ILE A 120 -8.15 -31.75 1.99
C ILE A 120 -9.63 -31.86 1.52
N SER A 121 -10.39 -30.79 1.74
CA SER A 121 -11.69 -30.64 1.08
C SER A 121 -11.50 -30.64 -0.44
N ALA A 122 -12.45 -31.21 -1.18
CA ALA A 122 -12.47 -31.08 -2.62
C ALA A 122 -12.64 -29.60 -3.03
N ASP A 123 -13.35 -28.83 -2.20
CA ASP A 123 -13.56 -27.39 -2.37
C ASP A 123 -12.43 -26.59 -1.74
N GLN A 124 -11.92 -25.59 -2.46
CA GLN A 124 -10.76 -24.80 -2.10
C GLN A 124 -11.09 -23.31 -2.05
N VAL A 125 -10.35 -22.57 -1.21
CA VAL A 125 -10.27 -21.11 -1.25
C VAL A 125 -8.88 -20.74 -1.77
N ALA A 126 -8.84 -20.00 -2.88
CA ALA A 126 -7.57 -19.52 -3.40
C ALA A 126 -7.14 -18.22 -2.69
N ILE A 127 -5.89 -18.15 -2.29
CA ILE A 127 -5.26 -16.90 -1.81
C ILE A 127 -4.28 -16.46 -2.88
N VAL A 128 -4.54 -15.30 -3.50
CA VAL A 128 -3.69 -14.69 -4.51
C VAL A 128 -3.01 -13.46 -3.91
N TYR A 129 -1.70 -13.36 -4.05
CA TYR A 129 -0.92 -12.25 -3.52
C TYR A 129 -0.65 -11.21 -4.60
N ALA A 130 -0.94 -9.95 -4.29
CA ALA A 130 -0.62 -8.77 -5.07
C ALA A 130 0.27 -7.86 -4.20
N ASP A 131 1.58 -8.14 -4.18
CA ASP A 131 2.57 -7.47 -3.33
C ASP A 131 3.62 -6.75 -4.19
N GLY A 132 3.76 -5.44 -4.01
CA GLY A 132 4.68 -4.60 -4.74
C GLY A 132 4.03 -3.51 -5.60
N ALA A 133 4.83 -2.81 -6.40
CA ALA A 133 4.34 -1.81 -7.35
C ALA A 133 3.69 -2.48 -8.57
N ILE A 134 2.62 -1.87 -9.08
CA ILE A 134 1.91 -2.38 -10.27
C ILE A 134 2.61 -1.86 -11.52
N VAL A 135 3.06 -2.77 -12.38
CA VAL A 135 3.79 -2.49 -13.62
C VAL A 135 3.16 -3.17 -14.83
N ASP A 136 3.44 -2.63 -16.01
CA ASP A 136 2.91 -3.16 -17.25
C ASP A 136 3.59 -4.48 -17.65
N GLY A 137 2.86 -5.30 -18.40
CA GLY A 137 3.38 -6.50 -19.07
C GLY A 137 3.41 -7.73 -18.18
N GLU A 138 4.34 -8.63 -18.51
CA GLU A 138 4.54 -9.93 -17.89
C GLU A 138 5.89 -9.98 -17.16
N GLY A 139 5.97 -10.71 -16.05
CA GLY A 139 7.22 -10.91 -15.33
C GLY A 139 7.03 -11.63 -14.01
N PHE A 140 8.16 -11.81 -13.29
CA PHE A 140 8.24 -12.46 -11.99
C PHE A 140 9.13 -11.63 -11.06
N GLY A 141 8.86 -11.65 -9.77
CA GLY A 141 9.69 -10.96 -8.78
C GLY A 141 8.86 -10.17 -7.77
N ARG A 142 9.38 -9.01 -7.38
CA ARG A 142 8.79 -8.17 -6.33
C ARG A 142 7.74 -7.16 -6.83
N GLU A 143 7.45 -7.18 -8.13
CA GLU A 143 6.50 -6.28 -8.78
C GLU A 143 5.20 -7.04 -9.10
N ILE A 144 4.11 -6.31 -9.19
CA ILE A 144 2.82 -6.83 -9.67
C ILE A 144 2.74 -6.56 -11.17
N TYR A 145 3.07 -7.55 -11.97
CA TYR A 145 2.94 -7.47 -13.42
C TYR A 145 1.49 -7.66 -13.84
N GLY A 146 0.91 -6.67 -14.52
CA GLY A 146 -0.51 -6.61 -14.84
C GLY A 146 -1.02 -7.86 -15.55
N ASN A 147 -0.33 -8.29 -16.62
CA ASN A 147 -0.74 -9.44 -17.40
C ASN A 147 -0.54 -10.76 -16.64
N THR A 148 0.53 -10.89 -15.84
CA THR A 148 0.79 -12.10 -15.04
C THR A 148 -0.28 -12.27 -13.96
N LEU A 149 -0.62 -11.21 -13.23
CA LEU A 149 -1.65 -11.30 -12.19
C LEU A 149 -3.03 -11.55 -12.80
N ALA A 150 -3.38 -10.89 -13.89
CA ALA A 150 -4.63 -11.14 -14.61
C ALA A 150 -4.74 -12.60 -15.09
N ALA A 151 -3.67 -13.15 -15.67
CA ALA A 151 -3.63 -14.56 -16.08
C ALA A 151 -3.77 -15.52 -14.88
N THR A 152 -3.17 -15.18 -13.73
CA THR A 152 -3.32 -15.94 -12.49
C THR A 152 -4.78 -15.94 -12.02
N LEU A 153 -5.43 -14.79 -11.99
CA LEU A 153 -6.83 -14.64 -11.61
C LEU A 153 -7.76 -15.37 -12.57
N ALA A 154 -7.48 -15.34 -13.89
CA ALA A 154 -8.21 -16.09 -14.89
C ALA A 154 -8.10 -17.61 -14.68
N GLY A 155 -6.91 -18.11 -14.34
CA GLY A 155 -6.69 -19.51 -13.96
C GLY A 155 -7.48 -19.92 -12.72
N VAL A 156 -7.48 -19.08 -11.70
CA VAL A 156 -8.26 -19.28 -10.45
C VAL A 156 -9.76 -19.25 -10.74
N ARG A 157 -10.22 -18.38 -11.65
CA ARG A 157 -11.61 -18.32 -12.09
C ARG A 157 -12.04 -19.60 -12.78
N ALA A 158 -11.20 -20.15 -13.65
CA ALA A 158 -11.49 -21.37 -14.40
C ALA A 158 -11.40 -22.67 -13.57
N ASP A 159 -10.74 -22.66 -12.42
CA ASP A 159 -10.59 -23.87 -11.57
C ASP A 159 -11.90 -24.14 -10.81
N GLU A 160 -12.59 -25.20 -11.18
CA GLU A 160 -13.86 -25.61 -10.55
C GLU A 160 -13.74 -25.99 -9.06
N LYS A 161 -12.53 -26.33 -8.58
CA LYS A 161 -12.30 -26.63 -7.16
C LYS A 161 -12.27 -25.37 -6.30
N VAL A 162 -11.90 -24.25 -6.88
CA VAL A 162 -11.87 -22.97 -6.18
C VAL A 162 -13.28 -22.40 -6.07
N LYS A 163 -13.77 -22.26 -4.86
CA LYS A 163 -15.14 -21.77 -4.56
C LYS A 163 -15.17 -20.31 -4.09
N ALA A 164 -14.07 -19.79 -3.61
CA ALA A 164 -13.92 -18.39 -3.22
C ALA A 164 -12.46 -17.94 -3.37
N VAL A 165 -12.24 -16.64 -3.46
CA VAL A 165 -10.90 -16.05 -3.67
C VAL A 165 -10.65 -14.95 -2.64
N VAL A 166 -9.46 -14.98 -2.07
CA VAL A 166 -8.92 -13.88 -1.28
C VAL A 166 -7.77 -13.25 -2.08
N LEU A 167 -7.93 -12.01 -2.50
CA LEU A 167 -6.83 -11.22 -3.05
C LEU A 167 -6.15 -10.45 -1.91
N ARG A 168 -4.93 -10.85 -1.56
CA ARG A 168 -4.11 -10.16 -0.57
C ARG A 168 -3.32 -9.05 -1.24
N VAL A 169 -3.69 -7.80 -0.98
CA VAL A 169 -3.11 -6.61 -1.62
C VAL A 169 -2.17 -5.89 -0.65
N ASN A 170 -0.91 -5.73 -1.05
CA ASN A 170 0.06 -4.88 -0.37
C ASN A 170 0.80 -4.04 -1.41
N SER A 171 0.17 -2.97 -1.90
CA SER A 171 0.63 -2.21 -3.07
C SER A 171 0.40 -0.70 -2.92
N PRO A 172 1.43 0.13 -3.20
CA PRO A 172 1.28 1.58 -3.31
C PRO A 172 0.56 2.00 -4.60
N GLY A 173 0.26 1.04 -5.49
CA GLY A 173 -0.23 1.27 -6.84
C GLY A 173 0.87 1.25 -7.89
N GLY A 174 0.64 1.93 -9.01
CA GLY A 174 1.58 1.96 -10.14
C GLY A 174 0.90 2.29 -11.46
N SER A 175 1.16 1.51 -12.51
CA SER A 175 0.58 1.69 -13.83
C SER A 175 -0.95 1.64 -13.81
N ALA A 176 -1.58 2.66 -14.39
CA ALA A 176 -3.02 2.70 -14.57
C ALA A 176 -3.52 1.64 -15.56
N LEU A 177 -2.75 1.39 -16.63
CA LEU A 177 -3.07 0.37 -17.62
C LEU A 177 -3.05 -1.04 -16.99
N ALA A 178 -1.98 -1.38 -16.28
CA ALA A 178 -1.87 -2.67 -15.61
C ALA A 178 -2.97 -2.85 -14.54
N SER A 179 -3.29 -1.78 -13.79
CA SER A 179 -4.39 -1.80 -12.81
C SER A 179 -5.75 -2.07 -13.47
N ASP A 180 -6.00 -1.50 -14.64
CA ASP A 180 -7.24 -1.71 -15.38
C ASP A 180 -7.35 -3.14 -15.94
N VAL A 181 -6.25 -3.70 -16.44
CA VAL A 181 -6.18 -5.10 -16.90
C VAL A 181 -6.50 -6.06 -15.75
N ILE A 182 -5.91 -5.84 -14.56
CA ILE A 182 -6.19 -6.65 -13.37
C ILE A 182 -7.65 -6.45 -12.92
N TRP A 183 -8.10 -5.20 -12.86
CA TRP A 183 -9.48 -4.86 -12.48
C TRP A 183 -10.50 -5.59 -13.36
N ARG A 184 -10.27 -5.63 -14.66
CA ARG A 184 -11.17 -6.34 -15.59
C ARG A 184 -11.29 -7.83 -15.24
N GLU A 185 -10.18 -8.49 -14.92
CA GLU A 185 -10.24 -9.91 -14.54
C GLU A 185 -10.88 -10.10 -13.15
N MET A 186 -10.70 -9.15 -12.23
CA MET A 186 -11.41 -9.16 -10.94
C MET A 186 -12.93 -9.06 -11.11
N GLU A 187 -13.43 -8.24 -12.03
CA GLU A 187 -14.86 -8.16 -12.36
C GLU A 187 -15.38 -9.48 -12.94
N LEU A 188 -14.61 -10.12 -13.82
CA LEU A 188 -14.96 -11.43 -14.38
C LEU A 188 -14.96 -12.51 -13.29
N LEU A 189 -13.97 -12.52 -12.42
CA LEU A 189 -13.85 -13.45 -11.31
C LEU A 189 -15.01 -13.29 -10.32
N LYS A 190 -15.33 -12.05 -9.94
CA LYS A 190 -16.43 -11.73 -9.03
C LYS A 190 -17.79 -12.19 -9.58
N ALA A 191 -17.99 -12.15 -10.90
CA ALA A 191 -19.24 -12.62 -11.51
C ALA A 191 -19.47 -14.14 -11.32
N GLU A 192 -18.42 -14.90 -11.06
CA GLU A 192 -18.47 -16.36 -10.95
C GLU A 192 -18.22 -16.88 -9.52
N LYS A 193 -17.40 -16.16 -8.73
CA LYS A 193 -16.96 -16.61 -7.40
C LYS A 193 -16.93 -15.45 -6.41
N PRO A 194 -17.23 -15.66 -5.12
CA PRO A 194 -17.04 -14.64 -4.09
C PRO A 194 -15.57 -14.20 -4.01
N VAL A 195 -15.35 -12.88 -3.99
CA VAL A 195 -14.01 -12.27 -3.93
C VAL A 195 -13.90 -11.37 -2.72
N ILE A 196 -12.95 -11.68 -1.85
CA ILE A 196 -12.59 -10.86 -0.70
C ILE A 196 -11.21 -10.24 -0.95
N VAL A 197 -11.07 -8.94 -0.75
CA VAL A 197 -9.77 -8.29 -0.69
C VAL A 197 -9.33 -8.14 0.75
N SER A 198 -8.12 -8.60 1.06
CA SER A 198 -7.44 -8.38 2.34
C SER A 198 -6.26 -7.44 2.12
N MET A 199 -6.37 -6.22 2.66
CA MET A 199 -5.33 -5.21 2.51
C MET A 199 -4.19 -5.40 3.52
N GLY A 200 -2.95 -5.19 3.07
CA GLY A 200 -1.75 -5.16 3.90
C GLY A 200 -1.49 -3.77 4.48
N SER A 201 -0.22 -3.40 4.57
CA SER A 201 0.18 -2.06 4.99
C SER A 201 -0.23 -0.99 3.98
N TYR A 202 -0.27 -1.35 2.69
CA TYR A 202 -0.64 -0.47 1.59
C TYR A 202 -1.68 -1.13 0.68
N ALA A 203 -2.70 -0.38 0.30
CA ALA A 203 -3.59 -0.70 -0.81
C ALA A 203 -4.09 0.62 -1.42
N ALA A 204 -3.16 1.39 -2.00
CA ALA A 204 -3.38 2.76 -2.42
C ALA A 204 -3.25 2.93 -3.93
N SER A 205 -3.93 3.94 -4.49
CA SER A 205 -3.89 4.25 -5.93
C SER A 205 -4.29 3.03 -6.77
N GLY A 206 -3.40 2.50 -7.63
CA GLY A 206 -3.61 1.26 -8.38
C GLY A 206 -3.93 0.06 -7.48
N GLY A 207 -3.38 0.00 -6.26
CA GLY A 207 -3.72 -1.04 -5.27
C GLY A 207 -5.18 -0.96 -4.82
N TYR A 208 -5.74 0.25 -4.68
CA TYR A 208 -7.18 0.42 -4.44
C TYR A 208 -8.01 0.18 -5.70
N TYR A 209 -7.48 0.53 -6.87
CA TYR A 209 -8.12 0.28 -8.17
C TYR A 209 -8.46 -1.20 -8.38
N ILE A 210 -7.47 -2.08 -8.15
CA ILE A 210 -7.68 -3.53 -8.28
C ILE A 210 -8.53 -4.13 -7.15
N SER A 211 -8.64 -3.41 -6.02
CA SER A 211 -9.40 -3.84 -4.85
C SER A 211 -10.87 -3.44 -4.90
N CYS A 212 -11.19 -2.32 -5.54
CA CYS A 212 -12.53 -1.71 -5.46
C CYS A 212 -13.68 -2.59 -6.00
N PRO A 213 -13.51 -3.55 -6.94
CA PRO A 213 -14.60 -4.40 -7.40
C PRO A 213 -14.98 -5.51 -6.41
N ALA A 214 -14.15 -5.87 -5.44
CA ALA A 214 -14.37 -6.99 -4.53
C ALA A 214 -15.72 -6.93 -3.79
N ASP A 215 -16.28 -8.08 -3.43
CA ASP A 215 -17.51 -8.16 -2.63
C ASP A 215 -17.28 -7.58 -1.23
N VAL A 216 -16.14 -7.92 -0.62
CA VAL A 216 -15.73 -7.44 0.70
C VAL A 216 -14.30 -6.96 0.66
N ILE A 217 -14.04 -5.83 1.31
CA ILE A 217 -12.69 -5.32 1.55
C ILE A 217 -12.45 -5.30 3.04
N VAL A 218 -11.36 -5.93 3.47
CA VAL A 218 -10.89 -5.95 4.87
C VAL A 218 -9.57 -5.20 4.94
N ALA A 219 -9.51 -4.19 5.80
CA ALA A 219 -8.32 -3.38 6.06
C ALA A 219 -8.08 -3.27 7.57
N ASP A 220 -6.83 -3.15 7.96
CA ASP A 220 -6.43 -2.80 9.33
C ASP A 220 -6.51 -1.28 9.54
N LYS A 221 -6.56 -0.84 10.80
CA LYS A 221 -6.57 0.59 11.16
C LYS A 221 -5.30 1.33 10.71
N LEU A 222 -4.20 0.62 10.50
CA LEU A 222 -2.92 1.17 10.03
C LEU A 222 -2.71 1.00 8.53
N THR A 223 -3.66 0.41 7.81
CA THR A 223 -3.58 0.29 6.35
C THR A 223 -3.67 1.67 5.69
N LEU A 224 -2.64 2.04 4.94
CA LEU A 224 -2.71 3.21 4.06
C LEU A 224 -3.44 2.83 2.76
N THR A 225 -4.63 3.39 2.55
CA THR A 225 -5.49 3.07 1.42
C THR A 225 -6.03 4.31 0.70
N GLY A 226 -6.94 4.11 -0.23
CA GLY A 226 -7.52 5.20 -1.04
C GLY A 226 -6.55 5.73 -2.06
N SER A 227 -6.07 6.96 -1.90
CA SER A 227 -5.23 7.68 -2.87
C SER A 227 -5.83 7.62 -4.30
N ILE A 228 -7.19 7.72 -4.38
CA ILE A 228 -7.96 7.67 -5.62
C ILE A 228 -7.63 8.92 -6.42
N GLY A 229 -6.69 8.76 -7.35
CA GLY A 229 -6.18 9.86 -8.13
C GLY A 229 -5.10 9.44 -9.09
N VAL A 230 -4.82 10.31 -10.06
CA VAL A 230 -3.91 10.07 -11.18
C VAL A 230 -2.94 11.23 -11.32
N PHE A 231 -1.70 10.94 -11.64
CA PHE A 231 -0.74 11.93 -12.08
C PHE A 231 0.08 11.37 -13.25
N GLY A 232 0.60 12.27 -14.08
CA GLY A 232 1.61 11.96 -15.09
C GLY A 232 2.88 12.75 -14.79
N MET A 233 4.04 12.13 -15.01
CA MET A 233 5.34 12.80 -14.93
C MET A 233 5.97 12.84 -16.31
N TYR A 234 6.35 14.05 -16.75
CA TYR A 234 7.08 14.26 -17.97
C TYR A 234 8.39 14.97 -17.64
N LEU A 235 9.50 14.30 -17.90
CA LEU A 235 10.84 14.85 -17.66
C LEU A 235 11.29 15.65 -18.88
N ASN A 236 11.68 16.91 -18.68
CA ASN A 236 12.38 17.73 -19.64
C ASN A 236 13.81 17.98 -19.14
N THR A 237 14.79 17.49 -19.87
CA THR A 237 16.21 17.56 -19.47
C THR A 237 17.00 18.56 -20.27
N ILE A 238 16.41 19.28 -21.24
CA ILE A 238 17.10 20.13 -22.21
C ILE A 238 17.96 21.21 -21.56
N ASP A 239 17.41 21.91 -20.56
CA ASP A 239 18.14 22.99 -19.87
C ASP A 239 19.31 22.45 -19.04
N ALA A 240 19.14 21.29 -18.41
CA ALA A 240 20.21 20.64 -17.66
C ALA A 240 21.33 20.19 -18.59
N LEU A 241 21.00 19.56 -19.71
CA LEU A 241 21.99 19.11 -20.72
C LEU A 241 22.71 20.28 -21.34
N LYS A 242 22.01 21.34 -21.72
CA LYS A 242 22.61 22.54 -22.32
C LYS A 242 23.48 23.31 -21.32
N ASN A 243 22.94 23.61 -20.14
CA ASN A 243 23.60 24.55 -19.21
C ASN A 243 24.65 23.88 -18.32
N LYS A 244 24.58 22.54 -18.13
CA LYS A 244 25.55 21.81 -17.29
C LYS A 244 26.55 20.99 -18.10
N LEU A 245 26.14 20.48 -19.27
CA LEU A 245 26.96 19.59 -20.08
C LEU A 245 27.31 20.16 -21.47
N GLY A 246 26.76 21.33 -21.85
CA GLY A 246 27.01 21.95 -23.16
C GLY A 246 26.41 21.17 -24.34
N ILE A 247 25.51 20.21 -24.08
CA ILE A 247 24.88 19.38 -25.11
C ILE A 247 23.64 20.09 -25.63
N THR A 248 23.58 20.28 -26.95
CA THR A 248 22.42 20.87 -27.64
C THR A 248 21.79 19.85 -28.57
N PHE A 249 20.48 19.99 -28.79
CA PHE A 249 19.71 19.15 -29.70
C PHE A 249 19.08 20.01 -30.78
N ASP A 250 19.10 19.52 -31.99
CA ASP A 250 18.36 20.04 -33.14
C ASP A 250 17.54 18.93 -33.77
N ALA A 251 16.39 19.26 -34.36
CA ALA A 251 15.46 18.26 -34.86
C ALA A 251 14.75 18.73 -36.13
N VAL A 252 14.71 17.86 -37.11
CA VAL A 252 13.83 18.00 -38.28
C VAL A 252 12.61 17.12 -38.05
N LYS A 253 11.42 17.71 -38.19
CA LYS A 253 10.14 17.07 -37.87
C LYS A 253 9.20 17.03 -39.04
N SER A 254 8.48 15.94 -39.23
CA SER A 254 7.41 15.80 -40.22
C SER A 254 6.18 16.65 -39.92
N ASN A 255 5.93 16.89 -38.64
CA ASN A 255 4.86 17.76 -38.12
C ASN A 255 5.23 18.31 -36.73
N THR A 256 4.47 19.25 -36.20
CA THR A 256 4.78 19.99 -34.96
C THR A 256 4.93 19.08 -33.74
N SER A 257 4.15 18.00 -33.64
CA SER A 257 4.15 17.08 -32.51
C SER A 257 4.96 15.80 -32.76
N ALA A 258 5.65 15.69 -33.89
CA ALA A 258 6.58 14.57 -34.11
C ALA A 258 7.78 14.70 -33.19
N GLY A 259 8.12 13.63 -32.46
CA GLY A 259 9.29 13.59 -31.59
C GLY A 259 9.08 14.21 -30.21
N MET A 260 7.91 14.06 -29.64
CA MET A 260 7.69 14.35 -28.22
C MET A 260 8.69 13.53 -27.38
N GLY A 261 9.53 14.20 -26.60
CA GLY A 261 10.63 13.54 -25.88
C GLY A 261 11.24 14.43 -24.81
N MET A 262 12.18 13.87 -24.04
CA MET A 262 12.82 14.55 -22.89
C MET A 262 13.71 15.75 -23.30
N THR A 263 14.02 15.91 -24.59
CA THR A 263 14.92 16.91 -25.15
C THR A 263 14.21 18.11 -25.78
N SER A 264 12.89 18.22 -25.60
CA SER A 264 12.13 19.39 -26.03
C SER A 264 11.01 19.72 -25.04
N PRO A 265 10.70 21.03 -24.83
CA PRO A 265 9.53 21.43 -24.05
C PRO A 265 8.25 20.92 -24.73
N LEU A 266 7.25 20.55 -23.92
CA LEU A 266 5.93 20.22 -24.43
C LEU A 266 5.25 21.44 -25.06
N THR A 267 4.74 21.30 -26.26
CA THR A 267 3.84 22.26 -26.88
C THR A 267 2.49 22.32 -26.12
N PRO A 268 1.70 23.40 -26.27
CA PRO A 268 0.36 23.46 -25.70
C PRO A 268 -0.54 22.29 -26.14
N ALA A 269 -0.44 21.86 -27.39
CA ALA A 269 -1.22 20.74 -27.93
C ALA A 269 -0.82 19.38 -27.31
N GLU A 270 0.48 19.14 -27.17
CA GLU A 270 1.00 17.93 -26.50
C GLU A 270 0.58 17.89 -25.04
N ARG A 271 0.72 19.02 -24.33
CA ARG A 271 0.27 19.15 -22.96
C ARG A 271 -1.24 18.88 -22.83
N ALA A 272 -2.07 19.45 -23.69
CA ALA A 272 -3.51 19.22 -23.70
C ALA A 272 -3.85 17.74 -23.96
N SER A 273 -3.11 17.07 -24.85
CA SER A 273 -3.29 15.64 -25.11
C SER A 273 -2.98 14.78 -23.89
N ILE A 274 -1.85 15.05 -23.20
CA ILE A 274 -1.49 14.35 -21.95
C ILE A 274 -2.56 14.58 -20.88
N MET A 275 -3.03 15.83 -20.70
CA MET A 275 -4.08 16.15 -19.73
C MET A 275 -5.37 15.38 -20.01
N ARG A 276 -5.82 15.31 -21.27
CA ARG A 276 -7.00 14.48 -21.63
C ARG A 276 -6.83 13.01 -21.21
N GLY A 277 -5.62 12.46 -21.36
CA GLY A 277 -5.30 11.10 -20.89
C GLY A 277 -5.45 10.98 -19.36
N VAL A 278 -4.84 11.89 -18.61
CA VAL A 278 -4.93 11.93 -17.14
C VAL A 278 -6.39 12.06 -16.67
N ASP A 279 -7.15 12.99 -17.26
CA ASP A 279 -8.57 13.22 -16.91
C ASP A 279 -9.42 11.99 -17.23
N LYS A 280 -9.15 11.31 -18.35
CA LYS A 280 -9.85 10.07 -18.71
C LYS A 280 -9.61 8.97 -17.70
N VAL A 281 -8.35 8.75 -17.30
CA VAL A 281 -8.00 7.72 -16.31
C VAL A 281 -8.63 8.06 -14.95
N TYR A 282 -8.59 9.33 -14.53
CA TYR A 282 -9.21 9.76 -13.27
C TYR A 282 -10.72 9.53 -13.27
N THR A 283 -11.39 9.93 -14.33
CA THR A 283 -12.84 9.71 -14.49
C THR A 283 -13.18 8.22 -14.50
N THR A 284 -12.38 7.40 -15.18
CA THR A 284 -12.55 5.95 -15.18
C THR A 284 -12.41 5.41 -13.76
N PHE A 285 -11.33 5.73 -13.07
CA PHE A 285 -11.06 5.23 -11.71
C PHE A 285 -12.18 5.59 -10.72
N THR A 286 -12.60 6.85 -10.70
CA THR A 286 -13.69 7.32 -9.80
C THR A 286 -15.02 6.62 -10.09
N ASN A 287 -15.35 6.39 -11.36
CA ASN A 287 -16.55 5.66 -11.76
C ASN A 287 -16.49 4.19 -11.35
N LEU A 288 -15.34 3.52 -11.52
CA LEU A 288 -15.16 2.12 -11.11
C LEU A 288 -15.26 1.95 -9.58
N VAL A 289 -14.72 2.90 -8.82
CA VAL A 289 -14.90 2.92 -7.37
C VAL A 289 -16.37 3.12 -7.01
N ALA A 290 -17.06 4.07 -7.65
CA ALA A 290 -18.48 4.29 -7.44
C ALA A 290 -19.31 3.03 -7.70
N GLN A 291 -19.06 2.36 -8.81
CA GLN A 291 -19.71 1.10 -9.19
C GLN A 291 -19.38 -0.03 -8.21
N GLY A 292 -18.09 -0.29 -7.96
CA GLY A 292 -17.65 -1.41 -7.14
C GLY A 292 -18.02 -1.28 -5.66
N ARG A 293 -18.17 -0.04 -5.16
CA ARG A 293 -18.55 0.25 -3.77
C ARG A 293 -20.02 0.68 -3.60
N ASN A 294 -20.78 0.69 -4.68
CA ASN A 294 -22.18 1.12 -4.71
C ASN A 294 -22.37 2.52 -4.07
N LEU A 295 -21.56 3.48 -4.50
CA LEU A 295 -21.56 4.86 -4.02
C LEU A 295 -21.92 5.81 -5.15
N PRO A 296 -22.58 6.95 -4.86
CA PRO A 296 -22.69 8.05 -5.83
C PRO A 296 -21.31 8.57 -6.23
N VAL A 297 -21.11 8.89 -7.50
CA VAL A 297 -19.82 9.40 -8.01
C VAL A 297 -19.40 10.66 -7.29
N GLU A 298 -20.34 11.55 -6.97
CA GLU A 298 -20.10 12.79 -6.23
C GLU A 298 -19.45 12.51 -4.87
N LYS A 299 -19.92 11.49 -4.16
CA LYS A 299 -19.34 11.07 -2.87
C LYS A 299 -17.93 10.52 -3.03
N VAL A 300 -17.67 9.80 -4.13
CA VAL A 300 -16.31 9.33 -4.44
C VAL A 300 -15.40 10.51 -4.74
N LEU A 301 -15.87 11.51 -5.49
CA LEU A 301 -15.10 12.71 -5.81
C LEU A 301 -14.72 13.52 -4.56
N ASP A 302 -15.61 13.59 -3.57
CA ASP A 302 -15.37 14.28 -2.28
C ASP A 302 -14.20 13.67 -1.49
N ILE A 303 -14.06 12.34 -1.54
CA ILE A 303 -13.02 11.59 -0.80
C ILE A 303 -11.79 11.24 -1.66
N ALA A 304 -11.87 11.48 -2.96
CA ALA A 304 -10.80 11.20 -3.92
C ALA A 304 -9.72 12.31 -3.94
N GLY A 305 -9.39 12.81 -5.10
CA GLY A 305 -8.39 13.87 -5.27
C GLY A 305 -6.97 13.39 -4.94
N GLY A 306 -6.76 12.08 -4.90
CA GLY A 306 -5.49 11.45 -4.61
C GLY A 306 -5.14 11.37 -3.12
N ARG A 307 -6.07 11.69 -2.22
CA ARG A 307 -5.86 11.64 -0.78
C ARG A 307 -5.69 10.19 -0.30
N GLY A 308 -4.63 9.95 0.49
CA GLY A 308 -4.44 8.72 1.25
C GLY A 308 -5.19 8.77 2.57
N TRP A 309 -5.69 7.63 3.00
CA TRP A 309 -6.46 7.45 4.23
C TRP A 309 -5.86 6.30 5.06
N SER A 310 -5.97 6.36 6.37
CA SER A 310 -5.70 5.27 7.32
C SER A 310 -6.79 5.21 8.37
#